data_6f939a29053119fe9b6cc982aa9f4e81
#
_entry.id   6f939a29053119fe9b6cc982aa9f4e81
#
_cell.length_a   1.000
_cell.length_b   1.000
_cell.length_c   1.000
_cell.angle_alpha   90.00
_cell.angle_beta   90.00
_cell.angle_gamma   90.00
#
_symmetry.space_group_name_H-M   'P 1'
#
loop_
_entity.id
_entity.type
_entity.pdbx_description
1 polymer ?
#
loop_
_entity_poly.entity_id
_entity_poly.type
_entity_poly.pdbx_seq_one_letter_code
_entity_poly.pdbx_strand_id
1 'polypeptide(L)'
;GSEMCIRDSISSGYAIKTYQRDEDGTVVGEQYFDIEGNPARSLLGQYGELYQRNEQGYIGRITYLDADGNPAPTNAGYAILKRTYYRDGTADTDMYFDVEGNPKALSKGQYGIKRSGDVNLLLDRNGNVMLCVDNLLNGFPCMVVVFGCVVCLLMIVLPKSLSVVLTIVYVAFILYETLMFRESGDARTNFFLFSYAGKFLKEQSVRVGVINNIWLFIPLGTGLYRWFQKKWALLVPFVISVAIETTQYVTGLGIAEFDDVFGNTMGGWIGVLVAWMWLSRKMSLKIEHKEVYMSNFLRYP
;
A
#
# COMPACT_ATOMS: atom_id res chain seq x y z
N GLY A 1 19.93 5.10 40.80
CA GLY A 1 19.35 6.40 41.10
C GLY A 1 18.24 6.73 40.16
N SER A 2 17.14 7.30 40.63
CA SER A 2 16.06 7.83 39.75
C SER A 2 16.27 9.32 39.57
N GLU A 3 16.34 9.78 38.32
CA GLU A 3 16.31 11.20 37.96
C GLU A 3 14.90 11.61 37.59
N MET A 4 14.43 12.76 38.05
CA MET A 4 13.12 13.31 37.80
C MET A 4 13.24 14.36 36.70
N CYS A 5 12.53 14.20 35.58
CA CYS A 5 12.31 15.25 34.56
C CYS A 5 10.86 15.70 34.64
N ILE A 6 10.63 16.95 35.03
CA ILE A 6 9.30 17.56 34.95
C ILE A 6 9.10 18.08 33.53
N ARG A 7 8.05 17.64 32.85
CA ARG A 7 7.65 18.14 31.54
C ARG A 7 6.18 18.51 31.59
N ASP A 8 5.88 19.80 31.61
CA ASP A 8 4.53 20.30 31.41
C ASP A 8 4.07 19.94 29.99
N SER A 9 3.33 18.85 29.84
CA SER A 9 2.73 18.56 28.55
C SER A 9 1.44 17.76 28.70
N ILE A 10 0.32 18.46 28.56
CA ILE A 10 -1.02 17.92 28.32
C ILE A 10 -1.02 16.90 27.15
N SER A 11 -0.02 16.97 26.26
CA SER A 11 0.12 16.11 25.09
C SER A 11 0.70 14.73 25.36
N SER A 12 1.23 14.43 26.54
CA SER A 12 1.89 13.13 26.85
C SER A 12 1.07 12.23 27.79
N GLY A 13 0.03 12.77 28.45
CA GLY A 13 -0.80 12.04 29.41
C GLY A 13 -0.21 11.98 30.83
N TYR A 14 1.00 12.48 31.05
CA TYR A 14 1.67 12.51 32.37
C TYR A 14 2.42 13.83 32.54
N ALA A 15 2.64 14.21 33.83
CA ALA A 15 3.35 15.44 34.19
C ALA A 15 4.83 15.17 34.57
N ILE A 16 5.10 14.05 35.18
CA ILE A 16 6.43 13.68 35.71
C ILE A 16 6.86 12.38 35.05
N LYS A 17 8.12 12.31 34.62
CA LYS A 17 8.79 11.10 34.18
C LYS A 17 10.02 10.83 35.01
N THR A 18 10.16 9.62 35.53
CA THR A 18 11.36 9.15 36.26
C THR A 18 12.08 8.10 35.44
N TYR A 19 13.41 8.09 35.55
CA TYR A 19 14.25 7.11 34.84
C TYR A 19 14.84 6.12 35.86
N GLN A 20 14.73 4.83 35.53
CA GLN A 20 15.45 3.78 36.20
C GLN A 20 16.77 3.54 35.46
N ARG A 21 17.90 3.53 36.24
CA ARG A 21 19.24 3.29 35.69
C ARG A 21 19.85 2.04 36.30
N ASP A 22 20.66 1.33 35.52
CA ASP A 22 21.51 0.24 36.02
C ASP A 22 22.77 0.78 36.75
N GLU A 23 23.67 -0.14 37.12
CA GLU A 23 24.93 0.17 37.84
C GLU A 23 25.88 1.03 37.00
N ASP A 24 25.81 0.92 35.65
CA ASP A 24 26.61 1.70 34.71
C ASP A 24 25.99 3.06 34.36
N GLY A 25 24.83 3.39 34.98
CA GLY A 25 24.11 4.62 34.70
C GLY A 25 23.25 4.61 33.46
N THR A 26 23.15 3.48 32.75
CA THR A 26 22.32 3.34 31.55
C THR A 26 20.84 3.30 31.91
N VAL A 27 19.99 4.02 31.18
CA VAL A 27 18.54 3.98 31.37
C VAL A 27 18.00 2.62 30.96
N VAL A 28 17.42 1.91 31.92
CA VAL A 28 16.80 0.58 31.75
C VAL A 28 15.29 0.60 31.90
N GLY A 29 14.71 1.75 32.26
CA GLY A 29 13.26 1.92 32.35
C GLY A 29 12.85 3.34 32.63
N GLU A 30 11.55 3.58 32.51
CA GLU A 30 10.92 4.85 32.85
C GLU A 30 9.53 4.62 33.44
N GLN A 31 9.09 5.53 34.33
CA GLN A 31 7.76 5.54 34.92
C GLN A 31 7.15 6.93 34.83
N TYR A 32 5.81 6.97 34.76
CA TYR A 32 5.04 8.18 34.55
C TYR A 32 4.14 8.49 35.73
N PHE A 33 4.07 9.76 36.10
CA PHE A 33 3.29 10.25 37.23
C PHE A 33 2.55 11.54 36.90
N ASP A 34 1.47 11.80 37.63
CA ASP A 34 0.81 13.11 37.63
C ASP A 34 1.58 14.15 38.43
N ILE A 35 1.03 15.36 38.59
CA ILE A 35 1.67 16.45 39.36
C ILE A 35 1.67 16.18 40.87
N GLU A 36 0.77 15.33 41.35
CA GLU A 36 0.67 14.91 42.74
C GLU A 36 1.61 13.72 43.04
N GLY A 37 2.27 13.14 42.05
CA GLY A 37 3.15 11.99 42.21
C GLY A 37 2.44 10.63 42.17
N ASN A 38 1.17 10.56 41.80
CA ASN A 38 0.47 9.28 41.57
C ASN A 38 0.82 8.72 40.19
N PRO A 39 0.84 7.38 40.01
CA PRO A 39 1.05 6.78 38.72
C PRO A 39 0.06 7.31 37.67
N ALA A 40 0.56 7.75 36.51
CA ALA A 40 -0.22 8.32 35.43
C ALA A 40 -0.04 7.54 34.13
N ARG A 41 -1.10 7.46 33.33
CA ARG A 41 -1.05 6.80 32.01
C ARG A 41 -0.48 7.71 30.94
N SER A 42 0.40 7.16 30.11
CA SER A 42 0.75 7.80 28.83
C SER A 42 -0.39 7.70 27.81
N LEU A 43 -0.24 8.34 26.67
CA LEU A 43 -1.19 8.24 25.55
C LEU A 43 -1.34 6.80 25.02
N LEU A 44 -0.31 5.97 25.11
CA LEU A 44 -0.37 4.56 24.73
C LEU A 44 -1.02 3.67 25.80
N GLY A 45 -1.34 4.22 27.00
CA GLY A 45 -2.05 3.55 28.05
C GLY A 45 -1.20 2.87 29.11
N GLN A 46 0.13 2.87 29.00
CA GLN A 46 1.05 2.34 29.99
C GLN A 46 1.39 3.39 31.06
N TYR A 47 1.86 2.90 32.23
CA TYR A 47 2.35 3.72 33.32
C TYR A 47 3.88 3.78 33.43
N GLY A 48 4.56 2.97 32.60
CA GLY A 48 6.01 2.93 32.49
C GLY A 48 6.48 1.94 31.43
N GLU A 49 7.78 1.88 31.25
CA GLU A 49 8.45 1.01 30.30
C GLU A 49 9.74 0.44 30.87
N LEU A 50 10.06 -0.81 30.55
CA LEU A 50 11.37 -1.42 30.81
C LEU A 50 12.07 -1.70 29.48
N TYR A 51 13.37 -1.45 29.45
CA TYR A 51 14.19 -1.56 28.24
C TYR A 51 15.21 -2.69 28.37
N GLN A 52 15.33 -3.49 27.32
CA GLN A 52 16.45 -4.40 27.13
C GLN A 52 17.17 -4.01 25.85
N ARG A 53 18.49 -3.85 25.94
CA ARG A 53 19.34 -3.46 24.79
C ARG A 53 19.90 -4.70 24.11
N ASN A 54 20.14 -4.57 22.80
CA ASN A 54 20.86 -5.56 22.02
C ASN A 54 22.38 -5.37 22.18
N GLU A 55 23.17 -6.24 21.55
CA GLU A 55 24.64 -6.21 21.59
C GLU A 55 25.25 -4.90 21.04
N GLN A 56 24.49 -4.16 20.22
CA GLN A 56 24.90 -2.87 19.65
C GLN A 56 24.51 -1.68 20.53
N GLY A 57 23.85 -1.92 21.70
CA GLY A 57 23.40 -0.87 22.61
C GLY A 57 22.04 -0.25 22.30
N TYR A 58 21.35 -0.66 21.24
CA TYR A 58 20.02 -0.18 20.90
C TYR A 58 18.94 -0.89 21.70
N ILE A 59 17.80 -0.22 21.99
CA ILE A 59 16.66 -0.80 22.69
C ILE A 59 15.99 -1.85 21.83
N GLY A 60 16.34 -3.11 22.03
CA GLY A 60 15.82 -4.25 21.27
C GLY A 60 14.49 -4.80 21.81
N ARG A 61 14.15 -4.51 23.07
CA ARG A 61 12.89 -4.90 23.69
C ARG A 61 12.38 -3.81 24.61
N ILE A 62 11.09 -3.52 24.53
CA ILE A 62 10.34 -2.65 25.44
C ILE A 62 9.24 -3.49 26.09
N THR A 63 9.16 -3.49 27.41
CA THR A 63 8.04 -4.09 28.16
C THR A 63 7.24 -2.96 28.79
N TYR A 64 5.95 -2.90 28.50
CA TYR A 64 5.04 -1.87 29.01
C TYR A 64 4.47 -2.30 30.35
N LEU A 65 4.29 -1.32 31.26
CA LEU A 65 3.97 -1.58 32.67
C LEU A 65 2.62 -0.97 33.06
N ASP A 66 1.93 -1.63 33.99
CA ASP A 66 0.81 -1.07 34.76
C ASP A 66 1.29 -0.12 35.89
N ALA A 67 0.34 0.36 36.71
CA ALA A 67 0.62 1.26 37.82
C ALA A 67 1.46 0.62 38.95
N ASP A 68 1.41 -0.71 39.08
CA ASP A 68 2.13 -1.50 40.06
C ASP A 68 3.52 -1.95 39.58
N GLY A 69 3.87 -1.60 38.30
CA GLY A 69 5.14 -1.97 37.68
C GLY A 69 5.17 -3.37 37.05
N ASN A 70 4.02 -4.05 36.93
CA ASN A 70 3.93 -5.35 36.27
C ASN A 70 3.73 -5.20 34.76
N PRO A 71 4.20 -6.17 33.92
CA PRO A 71 3.92 -6.18 32.51
C PRO A 71 2.41 -6.14 32.21
N ALA A 72 1.97 -5.19 31.41
CA ALA A 72 0.56 -5.00 31.09
C ALA A 72 0.36 -4.50 29.65
N PRO A 73 -0.80 -4.81 29.04
CA PRO A 73 -1.06 -4.39 27.67
C PRO A 73 -1.29 -2.89 27.55
N THR A 74 -0.76 -2.31 26.47
CA THR A 74 -1.08 -0.95 26.02
C THR A 74 -2.53 -0.86 25.52
N ASN A 75 -2.99 0.34 25.16
CA ASN A 75 -4.29 0.55 24.49
C ASN A 75 -4.41 -0.22 23.17
N ALA A 76 -3.29 -0.53 22.51
CA ALA A 76 -3.27 -1.33 21.28
C ALA A 76 -3.33 -2.85 21.54
N GLY A 77 -3.27 -3.28 22.80
CA GLY A 77 -3.45 -4.66 23.24
C GLY A 77 -2.17 -5.51 23.30
N TYR A 78 -0.99 -4.96 23.07
CA TYR A 78 0.29 -5.65 23.24
C TYR A 78 1.02 -5.12 24.51
N ALA A 79 1.79 -6.00 25.15
CA ALA A 79 2.54 -5.68 26.38
C ALA A 79 4.05 -5.59 26.12
N ILE A 80 4.54 -6.22 25.06
CA ILE A 80 5.96 -6.25 24.72
C ILE A 80 6.13 -5.88 23.27
N LEU A 81 7.11 -5.02 22.97
CA LEU A 81 7.57 -4.68 21.64
C LEU A 81 9.02 -5.17 21.50
N LYS A 82 9.30 -5.96 20.45
CA LYS A 82 10.67 -6.32 20.07
C LYS A 82 11.03 -5.56 18.80
N ARG A 83 12.16 -4.84 18.82
CA ARG A 83 12.65 -4.00 17.74
C ARG A 83 13.97 -4.49 17.20
N THR A 84 14.08 -4.52 15.88
CA THR A 84 15.36 -4.69 15.17
C THR A 84 15.77 -3.38 14.49
N TYR A 85 17.04 -3.31 14.09
CA TYR A 85 17.62 -2.10 13.54
C TYR A 85 18.41 -2.41 12.27
N TYR A 86 18.44 -1.46 11.33
CA TYR A 86 19.40 -1.46 10.23
C TYR A 86 20.82 -1.18 10.74
N ARG A 87 21.81 -1.37 9.88
CA ARG A 87 23.22 -1.11 10.22
C ARG A 87 23.54 0.34 10.58
N ASP A 88 22.74 1.27 10.09
CA ASP A 88 22.85 2.71 10.37
C ASP A 88 22.18 3.12 11.69
N GLY A 89 21.61 2.18 12.44
CA GLY A 89 20.92 2.43 13.69
C GLY A 89 19.46 2.87 13.56
N THR A 90 18.92 2.96 12.34
CA THR A 90 17.49 3.23 12.15
C THR A 90 16.66 1.97 12.46
N ALA A 91 15.44 2.15 13.01
CA ALA A 91 14.57 1.03 13.34
C ALA A 91 14.08 0.33 12.06
N ASP A 92 14.27 -0.99 11.97
CA ASP A 92 13.83 -1.84 10.86
C ASP A 92 12.44 -2.44 11.11
N THR A 93 12.32 -3.32 12.13
CA THR A 93 11.05 -3.99 12.43
C THR A 93 10.64 -3.80 13.88
N ASP A 94 9.33 -3.73 14.11
CA ASP A 94 8.70 -3.85 15.43
C ASP A 94 7.76 -5.05 15.41
N MET A 95 7.93 -5.98 16.36
CA MET A 95 7.04 -7.13 16.58
C MET A 95 6.35 -7.00 17.91
N TYR A 96 5.06 -7.35 17.97
CA TYR A 96 4.18 -7.19 19.14
C TYR A 96 3.90 -8.52 19.82
N PHE A 97 3.93 -8.50 21.17
CA PHE A 97 3.72 -9.68 22.00
C PHE A 97 2.79 -9.37 23.17
N ASP A 98 2.12 -10.41 23.68
CA ASP A 98 1.37 -10.34 24.94
C ASP A 98 2.29 -10.34 26.18
N VAL A 99 1.70 -10.38 27.37
CA VAL A 99 2.45 -10.40 28.64
C VAL A 99 3.25 -11.68 28.84
N GLU A 100 2.79 -12.81 28.28
CA GLU A 100 3.46 -14.10 28.31
C GLU A 100 4.57 -14.22 27.26
N GLY A 101 4.67 -13.25 26.34
CA GLY A 101 5.67 -13.25 25.27
C GLY A 101 5.25 -13.99 24.02
N ASN A 102 3.97 -14.33 23.86
CA ASN A 102 3.44 -14.88 22.61
C ASN A 102 3.15 -13.77 21.59
N PRO A 103 3.36 -14.01 20.28
CA PRO A 103 3.04 -13.02 19.26
C PRO A 103 1.57 -12.57 19.32
N LYS A 104 1.35 -11.26 19.36
CA LYS A 104 0.04 -10.61 19.50
C LYS A 104 -0.41 -9.95 18.21
N ALA A 105 -1.57 -10.36 17.71
CA ALA A 105 -2.21 -9.68 16.57
C ALA A 105 -2.87 -8.37 17.00
N LEU A 106 -2.73 -7.32 16.21
CA LEU A 106 -3.42 -6.04 16.38
C LEU A 106 -4.65 -5.95 15.45
N SER A 107 -5.28 -4.77 15.43
CA SER A 107 -6.59 -4.53 14.81
C SER A 107 -6.71 -4.90 13.32
N LYS A 108 -5.61 -4.80 12.56
CA LYS A 108 -5.55 -5.19 11.13
C LYS A 108 -5.05 -6.62 10.92
N GLY A 109 -4.93 -7.42 11.98
CA GLY A 109 -4.39 -8.78 11.94
C GLY A 109 -2.86 -8.86 11.87
N GLN A 110 -2.15 -7.72 11.90
CA GLN A 110 -0.69 -7.67 11.90
C GLN A 110 -0.12 -8.04 13.29
N TYR A 111 1.04 -8.67 13.27
CA TYR A 111 1.83 -9.00 14.45
C TYR A 111 3.05 -8.10 14.60
N GLY A 112 3.29 -7.23 13.64
CA GLY A 112 4.39 -6.29 13.63
C GLY A 112 4.33 -5.36 12.42
N ILE A 113 5.31 -4.47 12.35
CA ILE A 113 5.54 -3.58 11.21
C ILE A 113 7.01 -3.64 10.79
N LYS A 114 7.26 -3.52 9.50
CA LYS A 114 8.58 -3.30 8.92
C LYS A 114 8.62 -1.91 8.29
N ARG A 115 9.65 -1.13 8.60
CA ARG A 115 9.86 0.17 7.99
C ARG A 115 10.55 0.01 6.64
N SER A 116 9.98 0.61 5.60
CA SER A 116 10.53 0.58 4.24
C SER A 116 10.41 1.98 3.64
N GLY A 117 11.47 2.77 3.70
CA GLY A 117 11.41 4.20 3.39
C GLY A 117 10.41 4.91 4.28
N ASP A 118 9.47 5.64 3.68
CA ASP A 118 8.45 6.43 4.39
C ASP A 118 7.21 5.60 4.79
N VAL A 119 7.18 4.30 4.53
CA VAL A 119 6.01 3.45 4.77
C VAL A 119 6.28 2.32 5.74
N ASN A 120 5.22 1.89 6.43
CA ASN A 120 5.23 0.74 7.32
C ASN A 120 4.49 -0.43 6.66
N LEU A 121 5.18 -1.55 6.46
CA LEU A 121 4.60 -2.78 5.97
C LEU A 121 4.12 -3.66 7.13
N LEU A 122 2.93 -4.21 7.02
CA LEU A 122 2.35 -5.09 8.03
C LEU A 122 3.01 -6.47 7.97
N LEU A 123 3.35 -7.04 9.14
CA LEU A 123 4.01 -8.32 9.27
C LEU A 123 3.07 -9.39 9.83
N ASP A 124 3.26 -10.63 9.37
CA ASP A 124 2.61 -11.81 9.92
C ASP A 124 3.24 -12.26 11.25
N ARG A 125 2.72 -13.35 11.83
CA ARG A 125 3.20 -13.93 13.09
C ARG A 125 4.68 -14.32 13.05
N ASN A 126 5.21 -14.64 11.87
CA ASN A 126 6.59 -15.10 11.67
C ASN A 126 7.54 -13.95 11.30
N GLY A 127 7.03 -12.70 11.22
CA GLY A 127 7.80 -11.53 10.82
C GLY A 127 7.95 -11.36 9.29
N ASN A 128 7.19 -12.11 8.48
CA ASN A 128 7.17 -11.91 7.03
C ASN A 128 6.17 -10.82 6.66
N VAL A 129 6.44 -10.12 5.54
CA VAL A 129 5.51 -9.12 5.01
C VAL A 129 4.21 -9.79 4.56
N MET A 130 3.08 -9.34 5.10
CA MET A 130 1.76 -9.89 4.78
C MET A 130 1.34 -9.55 3.35
N LEU A 131 0.75 -10.51 2.65
CA LEU A 131 0.07 -10.26 1.38
C LEU A 131 -1.37 -9.76 1.67
N CYS A 132 -1.51 -8.45 1.85
CA CYS A 132 -2.78 -7.79 2.11
C CYS A 132 -2.90 -6.49 1.31
N VAL A 133 -4.14 -6.00 1.16
CA VAL A 133 -4.42 -4.78 0.39
C VAL A 133 -3.65 -3.58 0.92
N ASP A 134 -3.57 -3.44 2.25
CA ASP A 134 -2.84 -2.35 2.90
C ASP A 134 -1.36 -2.33 2.48
N ASN A 135 -0.70 -3.48 2.43
CA ASN A 135 0.69 -3.58 2.00
C ASN A 135 0.86 -3.41 0.49
N LEU A 136 -0.07 -3.95 -0.30
CA LEU A 136 0.00 -3.85 -1.77
C LEU A 136 -0.15 -2.42 -2.25
N LEU A 137 -1.10 -1.67 -1.67
CA LEU A 137 -1.38 -0.28 -2.04
C LEU A 137 -0.58 0.75 -1.23
N ASN A 138 0.25 0.29 -0.27
CA ASN A 138 1.04 1.19 0.55
C ASN A 138 2.07 1.95 -0.30
N GLY A 139 1.99 3.28 -0.23
CA GLY A 139 2.80 4.18 -1.06
C GLY A 139 2.22 4.44 -2.46
N PHE A 140 1.11 3.78 -2.86
CA PHE A 140 0.47 4.07 -4.14
C PHE A 140 -0.42 5.32 -3.98
N PRO A 141 -0.25 6.37 -4.82
CA PRO A 141 -0.95 7.64 -4.63
C PRO A 141 -2.46 7.48 -4.85
N CYS A 142 -3.26 7.83 -3.84
CA CYS A 142 -4.73 7.76 -3.92
C CYS A 142 -5.28 8.60 -5.09
N MET A 143 -4.66 9.73 -5.41
CA MET A 143 -5.06 10.59 -6.54
C MET A 143 -4.94 9.88 -7.89
N VAL A 144 -3.94 9.02 -8.08
CA VAL A 144 -3.78 8.23 -9.31
C VAL A 144 -4.91 7.20 -9.43
N VAL A 145 -5.32 6.59 -8.32
CA VAL A 145 -6.45 5.67 -8.28
C VAL A 145 -7.75 6.39 -8.65
N VAL A 146 -8.02 7.52 -8.02
CA VAL A 146 -9.23 8.34 -8.29
C VAL A 146 -9.24 8.80 -9.74
N PHE A 147 -8.13 9.32 -10.27
CA PHE A 147 -8.01 9.74 -11.65
C PHE A 147 -8.35 8.60 -12.63
N GLY A 148 -7.74 7.42 -12.48
CA GLY A 148 -8.01 6.27 -13.32
C GLY A 148 -9.47 5.81 -13.26
N CYS A 149 -10.09 5.79 -12.06
CA CYS A 149 -11.50 5.47 -11.89
C CYS A 149 -12.41 6.49 -12.62
N VAL A 150 -12.13 7.77 -12.50
CA VAL A 150 -12.91 8.84 -13.17
C VAL A 150 -12.78 8.71 -14.68
N VAL A 151 -11.58 8.49 -15.21
CA VAL A 151 -11.38 8.30 -16.66
C VAL A 151 -12.13 7.07 -17.16
N CYS A 152 -12.06 5.93 -16.47
CA CYS A 152 -12.83 4.73 -16.81
C CYS A 152 -14.34 5.02 -16.82
N LEU A 153 -14.85 5.69 -15.80
CA LEU A 153 -16.26 6.04 -15.70
C LEU A 153 -16.69 6.93 -16.86
N LEU A 154 -15.92 7.97 -17.19
CA LEU A 154 -16.19 8.84 -18.33
C LEU A 154 -16.20 8.06 -19.64
N MET A 155 -15.22 7.18 -19.88
CA MET A 155 -15.17 6.35 -21.08
C MET A 155 -16.41 5.44 -21.25
N ILE A 156 -16.99 4.97 -20.13
CA ILE A 156 -18.16 4.10 -20.15
C ILE A 156 -19.46 4.89 -20.33
N VAL A 157 -19.59 6.05 -19.66
CA VAL A 157 -20.86 6.81 -19.56
C VAL A 157 -21.06 7.75 -20.73
N LEU A 158 -19.98 8.36 -21.24
CA LEU A 158 -20.05 9.31 -22.35
C LEU A 158 -20.58 8.68 -23.65
N PRO A 159 -21.13 9.48 -24.57
CA PRO A 159 -21.45 9.05 -25.93
C PRO A 159 -20.22 8.42 -26.61
N LYS A 160 -20.44 7.44 -27.49
CA LYS A 160 -19.37 6.66 -28.09
C LYS A 160 -18.30 7.55 -28.78
N SER A 161 -18.71 8.60 -29.47
CA SER A 161 -17.79 9.55 -30.14
C SER A 161 -16.86 10.24 -29.15
N LEU A 162 -17.39 10.75 -28.05
CA LEU A 162 -16.58 11.40 -27.01
C LEU A 162 -15.67 10.39 -26.27
N SER A 163 -16.16 9.18 -26.02
CA SER A 163 -15.35 8.10 -25.46
C SER A 163 -14.15 7.76 -26.34
N VAL A 164 -14.34 7.73 -27.66
CA VAL A 164 -13.24 7.50 -28.64
C VAL A 164 -12.20 8.63 -28.56
N VAL A 165 -12.64 9.89 -28.57
CA VAL A 165 -11.74 11.04 -28.44
C VAL A 165 -10.96 10.96 -27.12
N LEU A 166 -11.66 10.70 -26.02
CA LEU A 166 -11.01 10.55 -24.69
C LEU A 166 -10.00 9.40 -24.70
N THR A 167 -10.28 8.28 -25.39
CA THR A 167 -9.35 7.15 -25.52
C THR A 167 -8.09 7.56 -26.28
N ILE A 168 -8.21 8.33 -27.38
CA ILE A 168 -7.07 8.83 -28.14
C ILE A 168 -6.22 9.78 -27.28
N VAL A 169 -6.86 10.71 -26.58
CA VAL A 169 -6.16 11.61 -25.66
C VAL A 169 -5.44 10.83 -24.55
N TYR A 170 -6.08 9.78 -24.04
CA TYR A 170 -5.48 8.93 -23.00
C TYR A 170 -4.29 8.12 -23.53
N VAL A 171 -4.32 7.64 -24.78
CA VAL A 171 -3.13 7.04 -25.42
C VAL A 171 -1.99 8.05 -25.49
N ALA A 172 -2.25 9.28 -25.90
CA ALA A 172 -1.24 10.32 -25.91
C ALA A 172 -0.67 10.61 -24.51
N PHE A 173 -1.54 10.60 -23.48
CA PHE A 173 -1.12 10.71 -22.08
C PHE A 173 -0.21 9.55 -21.65
N ILE A 174 -0.56 8.29 -21.97
CA ILE A 174 0.31 7.14 -21.68
C ILE A 174 1.68 7.31 -22.34
N LEU A 175 1.73 7.66 -23.61
CA LEU A 175 2.98 7.87 -24.33
C LEU A 175 3.82 9.00 -23.69
N TYR A 176 3.16 10.07 -23.26
CA TYR A 176 3.83 11.16 -22.58
C TYR A 176 4.45 10.68 -21.24
N GLU A 177 3.66 10.03 -20.37
CA GLU A 177 4.12 9.52 -19.08
C GLU A 177 5.24 8.47 -19.20
N THR A 178 5.15 7.61 -20.21
CA THR A 178 6.11 6.48 -20.35
C THR A 178 7.39 6.85 -21.09
N LEU A 179 7.38 7.91 -21.92
CA LEU A 179 8.53 8.28 -22.74
C LEU A 179 9.21 9.57 -22.32
N MET A 180 8.47 10.56 -21.76
CA MET A 180 9.03 11.90 -21.51
C MET A 180 9.67 12.07 -20.12
N PHE A 181 9.30 11.26 -19.13
CA PHE A 181 9.83 11.35 -17.76
C PHE A 181 10.93 10.33 -17.46
N ARG A 182 11.49 9.68 -18.47
CA ARG A 182 12.61 8.76 -18.27
C ARG A 182 13.94 9.45 -18.56
N GLU A 183 14.91 9.23 -17.67
CA GLU A 183 16.28 9.65 -17.90
C GLU A 183 16.93 8.76 -18.96
N SER A 184 17.71 9.38 -19.85
CA SER A 184 18.49 8.64 -20.85
C SER A 184 19.57 7.82 -20.15
N GLY A 185 19.62 6.54 -20.42
CA GLY A 185 20.58 5.59 -19.87
C GLY A 185 21.05 4.60 -20.93
N ASP A 186 21.87 3.64 -20.54
CA ASP A 186 22.29 2.56 -21.43
C ASP A 186 21.07 1.73 -21.84
N ALA A 187 20.93 1.47 -23.14
CA ALA A 187 19.92 0.57 -23.70
C ALA A 187 20.12 -0.84 -23.13
N ARG A 188 19.28 -1.24 -22.19
CA ARG A 188 19.31 -2.55 -21.54
C ARG A 188 17.99 -3.26 -21.71
N THR A 189 18.02 -4.57 -21.66
CA THR A 189 16.82 -5.41 -21.75
C THR A 189 16.77 -6.37 -20.57
N ASN A 190 15.57 -6.58 -20.02
CA ASN A 190 15.29 -7.60 -19.03
C ASN A 190 14.14 -8.48 -19.53
N PHE A 191 14.44 -9.67 -20.03
CA PHE A 191 13.45 -10.61 -20.56
C PHE A 191 12.96 -11.63 -19.53
N PHE A 192 13.40 -11.52 -18.25
CA PHE A 192 12.95 -12.42 -17.21
C PHE A 192 11.58 -11.97 -16.68
N LEU A 193 10.57 -12.82 -16.83
CA LEU A 193 9.25 -12.58 -16.28
C LEU A 193 9.27 -12.77 -14.76
N PHE A 194 8.61 -11.85 -14.03
CA PHE A 194 8.58 -11.79 -12.56
C PHE A 194 9.96 -11.60 -11.91
N SER A 195 10.86 -10.90 -12.60
CA SER A 195 12.20 -10.56 -12.07
C SER A 195 12.11 -9.78 -10.75
N TYR A 196 11.03 -9.06 -10.54
CA TYR A 196 10.73 -8.27 -9.34
C TYR A 196 10.17 -9.11 -8.17
N ALA A 197 9.81 -10.40 -8.34
CA ALA A 197 9.03 -11.15 -7.34
C ALA A 197 9.68 -11.18 -5.94
N GLY A 198 11.01 -11.33 -5.88
CA GLY A 198 11.74 -11.31 -4.60
C GLY A 198 11.78 -9.95 -3.90
N LYS A 199 11.55 -8.87 -4.63
CA LYS A 199 11.60 -7.47 -4.15
C LYS A 199 10.22 -6.86 -3.96
N PHE A 200 9.20 -7.37 -4.63
CA PHE A 200 7.85 -6.80 -4.70
C PHE A 200 7.24 -6.46 -3.34
N LEU A 201 7.33 -7.36 -2.35
CA LEU A 201 6.84 -7.11 -1.00
C LEU A 201 7.83 -6.35 -0.10
N LYS A 202 9.10 -6.26 -0.50
CA LYS A 202 10.17 -5.66 0.30
C LYS A 202 10.46 -4.21 -0.07
N GLU A 203 10.38 -3.88 -1.36
CA GLU A 203 10.74 -2.57 -1.90
C GLU A 203 9.49 -1.83 -2.40
N GLN A 204 9.22 -0.66 -1.82
CA GLN A 204 8.06 0.17 -2.18
C GLN A 204 8.11 0.62 -3.63
N SER A 205 9.26 1.09 -4.12
CA SER A 205 9.45 1.57 -5.49
C SER A 205 9.10 0.51 -6.53
N VAL A 206 9.56 -0.73 -6.30
CA VAL A 206 9.26 -1.88 -7.18
C VAL A 206 7.76 -2.17 -7.18
N ARG A 207 7.13 -2.22 -5.99
CA ARG A 207 5.70 -2.48 -5.86
C ARG A 207 4.85 -1.41 -6.54
N VAL A 208 5.16 -0.14 -6.27
CA VAL A 208 4.44 1.00 -6.88
C VAL A 208 4.61 1.00 -8.38
N GLY A 209 5.80 0.72 -8.90
CA GLY A 209 6.07 0.61 -10.34
C GLY A 209 5.20 -0.45 -11.02
N VAL A 210 5.20 -1.68 -10.48
CA VAL A 210 4.38 -2.79 -11.03
C VAL A 210 2.88 -2.47 -10.99
N ILE A 211 2.38 -1.92 -9.88
CA ILE A 211 0.97 -1.55 -9.77
C ILE A 211 0.64 -0.41 -10.73
N ASN A 212 1.53 0.56 -10.89
CA ASN A 212 1.33 1.69 -11.78
C ASN A 212 1.23 1.24 -13.25
N ASN A 213 2.06 0.31 -13.70
CA ASN A 213 1.99 -0.26 -15.05
C ASN A 213 0.63 -0.91 -15.31
N ILE A 214 0.14 -1.73 -14.37
CA ILE A 214 -1.20 -2.33 -14.48
C ILE A 214 -2.27 -1.22 -14.48
N TRP A 215 -2.20 -0.29 -13.53
CA TRP A 215 -3.22 0.74 -13.33
C TRP A 215 -3.35 1.70 -14.52
N LEU A 216 -2.23 2.10 -15.10
CA LEU A 216 -2.16 3.01 -16.25
C LEU A 216 -2.90 2.44 -17.49
N PHE A 217 -2.92 1.12 -17.68
CA PHE A 217 -3.53 0.49 -18.83
C PHE A 217 -5.01 0.09 -18.62
N ILE A 218 -5.56 0.17 -17.41
CA ILE A 218 -6.99 -0.12 -17.16
C ILE A 218 -7.91 0.84 -17.92
N PRO A 219 -7.75 2.17 -17.86
CA PRO A 219 -8.58 3.09 -18.66
C PRO A 219 -8.41 2.87 -20.15
N LEU A 220 -7.20 2.59 -20.62
CA LEU A 220 -6.96 2.27 -22.03
C LEU A 220 -7.80 1.08 -22.50
N GLY A 221 -7.76 -0.04 -21.78
CA GLY A 221 -8.57 -1.22 -22.10
C GLY A 221 -10.06 -0.93 -22.09
N THR A 222 -10.53 -0.14 -21.11
CA THR A 222 -11.91 0.31 -20.99
C THR A 222 -12.36 1.11 -22.24
N GLY A 223 -11.56 2.08 -22.67
CA GLY A 223 -11.83 2.90 -23.86
C GLY A 223 -11.78 2.10 -25.15
N LEU A 224 -10.78 1.23 -25.31
CA LEU A 224 -10.64 0.37 -26.49
C LEU A 224 -11.85 -0.57 -26.65
N TYR A 225 -12.32 -1.21 -25.57
CA TYR A 225 -13.50 -2.05 -25.66
C TYR A 225 -14.76 -1.24 -25.97
N ARG A 226 -14.90 -0.06 -25.39
CA ARG A 226 -16.01 0.85 -25.70
C ARG A 226 -15.99 1.27 -27.18
N TRP A 227 -14.81 1.46 -27.76
CA TRP A 227 -14.62 1.82 -29.18
C TRP A 227 -14.99 0.66 -30.11
N PHE A 228 -14.33 -0.49 -29.92
CA PHE A 228 -14.39 -1.59 -30.91
C PHE A 228 -15.49 -2.62 -30.62
N GLN A 229 -15.78 -2.92 -29.35
CA GLN A 229 -16.72 -3.94 -28.90
C GLN A 229 -16.45 -5.34 -29.52
N LYS A 230 -15.19 -5.67 -29.74
CA LYS A 230 -14.72 -6.92 -30.34
C LYS A 230 -13.59 -7.53 -29.53
N LYS A 231 -13.44 -8.86 -29.58
CA LYS A 231 -12.42 -9.61 -28.82
C LYS A 231 -10.98 -9.19 -29.16
N TRP A 232 -10.70 -8.74 -30.37
CA TRP A 232 -9.35 -8.28 -30.72
C TRP A 232 -8.91 -7.01 -29.97
N ALA A 233 -9.83 -6.28 -29.33
CA ALA A 233 -9.48 -5.20 -28.40
C ALA A 233 -8.54 -5.67 -27.27
N LEU A 234 -8.53 -6.96 -26.94
CA LEU A 234 -7.59 -7.57 -25.98
C LEU A 234 -6.13 -7.57 -26.50
N LEU A 235 -5.91 -7.54 -27.81
CA LEU A 235 -4.56 -7.54 -28.37
C LEU A 235 -3.93 -6.15 -28.37
N VAL A 236 -4.73 -5.09 -28.43
CA VAL A 236 -4.23 -3.71 -28.58
C VAL A 236 -3.36 -3.24 -27.41
N PRO A 237 -3.70 -3.48 -26.12
CA PRO A 237 -2.83 -3.11 -25.02
C PRO A 237 -1.45 -3.78 -25.10
N PHE A 238 -1.39 -5.05 -25.50
CA PHE A 238 -0.14 -5.76 -25.73
C PHE A 238 0.71 -5.09 -26.81
N VAL A 239 0.11 -4.79 -27.97
CA VAL A 239 0.83 -4.15 -29.09
C VAL A 239 1.35 -2.76 -28.69
N ILE A 240 0.54 -1.96 -28.00
CA ILE A 240 0.95 -0.64 -27.51
C ILE A 240 2.11 -0.78 -26.52
N SER A 241 2.02 -1.72 -25.58
CA SER A 241 3.08 -1.93 -24.59
C SER A 241 4.40 -2.37 -25.24
N VAL A 242 4.35 -3.33 -26.17
CA VAL A 242 5.55 -3.73 -26.93
C VAL A 242 6.14 -2.55 -27.71
N ALA A 243 5.30 -1.70 -28.31
CA ALA A 243 5.76 -0.51 -29.01
C ALA A 243 6.47 0.48 -28.08
N ILE A 244 5.94 0.69 -26.86
CA ILE A 244 6.55 1.53 -25.83
C ILE A 244 7.92 0.98 -25.45
N GLU A 245 8.02 -0.30 -25.06
CA GLU A 245 9.28 -0.93 -24.64
C GLU A 245 10.32 -0.93 -25.78
N THR A 246 9.88 -1.17 -27.02
CA THR A 246 10.76 -1.09 -28.20
C THR A 246 11.27 0.34 -28.38
N THR A 247 10.41 1.34 -28.23
CA THR A 247 10.80 2.76 -28.35
C THR A 247 11.81 3.12 -27.24
N GLN A 248 11.59 2.73 -26.01
CA GLN A 248 12.51 2.97 -24.89
C GLN A 248 13.88 2.33 -25.14
N TYR A 249 13.89 1.09 -25.63
CA TYR A 249 15.13 0.42 -26.02
C TYR A 249 15.91 1.15 -27.12
N VAL A 250 15.23 1.49 -28.21
CA VAL A 250 15.86 2.15 -29.37
C VAL A 250 16.35 3.56 -29.06
N THR A 251 15.62 4.28 -28.21
CA THR A 251 15.96 5.65 -27.83
C THR A 251 16.90 5.73 -26.61
N GLY A 252 17.17 4.61 -25.93
CA GLY A 252 17.96 4.59 -24.69
C GLY A 252 17.25 5.26 -23.51
N LEU A 253 15.92 5.42 -23.57
CA LEU A 253 15.11 6.06 -22.51
C LEU A 253 14.67 5.05 -21.42
N GLY A 254 15.57 4.17 -20.99
CA GLY A 254 15.31 3.22 -19.92
C GLY A 254 15.63 1.78 -20.28
N ILE A 255 15.20 0.87 -19.40
CA ILE A 255 15.36 -0.58 -19.56
C ILE A 255 14.07 -1.12 -20.17
N ALA A 256 14.16 -1.86 -21.30
CA ALA A 256 12.99 -2.55 -21.84
C ALA A 256 12.75 -3.84 -21.03
N GLU A 257 11.62 -3.90 -20.33
CA GLU A 257 11.31 -4.98 -19.40
C GLU A 257 10.09 -5.79 -19.85
N PHE A 258 10.25 -7.12 -19.91
CA PHE A 258 9.13 -8.01 -20.23
C PHE A 258 8.05 -7.98 -19.14
N ASP A 259 8.44 -7.69 -17.91
CA ASP A 259 7.53 -7.49 -16.78
C ASP A 259 6.58 -6.30 -17.00
N ASP A 260 7.07 -5.22 -17.62
CA ASP A 260 6.26 -4.03 -17.95
C ASP A 260 5.26 -4.36 -19.05
N VAL A 261 5.68 -5.10 -20.10
CA VAL A 261 4.76 -5.60 -21.13
C VAL A 261 3.65 -6.45 -20.53
N PHE A 262 4.00 -7.32 -19.60
CA PHE A 262 3.02 -8.18 -18.91
C PHE A 262 2.05 -7.35 -18.06
N GLY A 263 2.56 -6.46 -17.20
CA GLY A 263 1.76 -5.60 -16.32
C GLY A 263 0.78 -4.72 -17.10
N ASN A 264 1.27 -4.03 -18.12
CA ASN A 264 0.49 -3.17 -19.02
C ASN A 264 -0.62 -3.96 -19.74
N THR A 265 -0.29 -5.15 -20.25
CA THR A 265 -1.25 -6.01 -20.93
C THR A 265 -2.36 -6.48 -19.98
N MET A 266 -1.98 -6.92 -18.77
CA MET A 266 -2.94 -7.31 -17.72
C MET A 266 -3.86 -6.16 -17.34
N GLY A 267 -3.34 -4.95 -17.17
CA GLY A 267 -4.15 -3.75 -16.93
C GLY A 267 -5.16 -3.51 -18.03
N GLY A 268 -4.72 -3.59 -19.30
CA GLY A 268 -5.59 -3.47 -20.46
C GLY A 268 -6.71 -4.53 -20.49
N TRP A 269 -6.42 -5.78 -20.16
CA TRP A 269 -7.42 -6.85 -20.08
C TRP A 269 -8.43 -6.61 -18.97
N ILE A 270 -7.99 -6.15 -17.80
CA ILE A 270 -8.89 -5.75 -16.70
C ILE A 270 -9.84 -4.65 -17.18
N GLY A 271 -9.34 -3.63 -17.88
CA GLY A 271 -10.15 -2.55 -18.42
C GLY A 271 -11.19 -3.03 -19.43
N VAL A 272 -10.80 -3.92 -20.37
CA VAL A 272 -11.71 -4.57 -21.32
C VAL A 272 -12.81 -5.34 -20.58
N LEU A 273 -12.46 -6.11 -19.55
CA LEU A 273 -13.41 -6.88 -18.75
C LEU A 273 -14.42 -5.98 -18.04
N VAL A 274 -13.95 -4.89 -17.42
CA VAL A 274 -14.81 -3.89 -16.73
C VAL A 274 -15.81 -3.30 -17.71
N ALA A 275 -15.36 -2.84 -18.89
CA ALA A 275 -16.23 -2.27 -19.91
C ALA A 275 -17.22 -3.30 -20.48
N TRP A 276 -16.76 -4.54 -20.70
CA TRP A 276 -17.62 -5.63 -21.16
C TRP A 276 -18.73 -5.95 -20.17
N MET A 277 -18.40 -6.11 -18.88
CA MET A 277 -19.40 -6.39 -17.84
C MET A 277 -20.46 -5.27 -17.76
N TRP A 278 -20.03 -4.01 -17.79
CA TRP A 278 -20.95 -2.87 -17.72
C TRP A 278 -21.89 -2.81 -18.93
N LEU A 279 -21.34 -2.93 -20.13
CA LEU A 279 -22.14 -2.85 -21.36
C LEU A 279 -23.08 -4.04 -21.53
N SER A 280 -22.66 -5.25 -21.12
CA SER A 280 -23.49 -6.45 -21.14
C SER A 280 -24.69 -6.30 -20.20
N ARG A 281 -24.49 -5.80 -18.97
CA ARG A 281 -25.58 -5.53 -18.02
C ARG A 281 -26.56 -4.49 -18.57
N LYS A 282 -26.04 -3.40 -19.15
CA LYS A 282 -26.90 -2.35 -19.73
C LYS A 282 -27.75 -2.89 -20.87
N MET A 283 -27.23 -3.82 -21.66
CA MET A 283 -27.94 -4.46 -22.79
C MET A 283 -29.03 -5.41 -22.26
N SER A 284 -28.73 -6.20 -21.23
CA SER A 284 -29.68 -7.11 -20.58
C SER A 284 -30.90 -6.37 -20.02
N LEU A 285 -30.65 -5.30 -19.24
CA LEU A 285 -31.71 -4.45 -18.69
C LEU A 285 -32.58 -3.81 -19.79
N LYS A 286 -32.00 -3.44 -20.92
CA LYS A 286 -32.73 -2.84 -22.03
C LYS A 286 -33.63 -3.86 -22.75
N ILE A 287 -33.22 -5.12 -22.83
CA ILE A 287 -33.99 -6.22 -23.38
C ILE A 287 -35.18 -6.53 -22.45
N GLU A 288 -34.93 -6.67 -21.16
CA GLU A 288 -35.96 -6.93 -20.15
C GLU A 288 -37.03 -5.84 -20.13
N HIS A 289 -36.65 -4.56 -20.17
CA HIS A 289 -37.59 -3.45 -20.28
C HIS A 289 -38.41 -3.50 -21.57
N LYS A 290 -37.84 -3.92 -22.70
CA LYS A 290 -38.53 -4.03 -23.97
C LYS A 290 -39.54 -5.18 -23.95
N GLU A 291 -39.21 -6.31 -23.35
CA GLU A 291 -40.10 -7.46 -23.17
C GLU A 291 -41.28 -7.13 -22.25
N VAL A 292 -41.02 -6.46 -21.13
CA VAL A 292 -42.06 -6.00 -20.22
C VAL A 292 -43.00 -5.00 -20.91
N TYR A 293 -42.46 -4.07 -21.70
CA TYR A 293 -43.28 -3.10 -22.44
C TYR A 293 -44.14 -3.77 -23.52
N MET A 294 -43.59 -4.72 -24.26
CA MET A 294 -44.33 -5.52 -25.26
C MET A 294 -45.38 -6.41 -24.63
N SER A 295 -45.10 -7.03 -23.48
CA SER A 295 -46.09 -7.84 -22.76
C SER A 295 -47.25 -7.01 -22.23
N ASN A 296 -47.00 -5.80 -21.76
CA ASN A 296 -48.05 -4.85 -21.32
C ASN A 296 -48.86 -4.30 -22.49
N PHE A 297 -48.20 -4.05 -23.65
CA PHE A 297 -48.91 -3.57 -24.89
C PHE A 297 -49.83 -4.64 -25.43
N LEU A 298 -49.50 -5.93 -25.31
CA LEU A 298 -50.32 -7.04 -25.75
C LEU A 298 -51.46 -7.43 -24.78
N ARG A 299 -51.44 -6.89 -23.55
CA ARG A 299 -52.45 -7.17 -22.50
C ARG A 299 -53.63 -6.19 -22.52
N TYR A 300 -53.52 -5.06 -23.21
CA TYR A 300 -54.59 -4.07 -23.33
C TYR A 300 -54.84 -3.82 -24.83
N PRO A 301 -55.92 -4.44 -25.41
CA PRO A 301 -56.33 -4.14 -26.77
C PRO A 301 -56.95 -2.73 -26.87
#